data_98a129a6e169c55655ab96558a55ae90
#
_entry.id   98a129a6e169c55655ab96558a55ae90
#
_cell.length_a   1.000
_cell.length_b   1.000
_cell.length_c   1.000
_cell.angle_alpha   90.00
_cell.angle_beta   90.00
_cell.angle_gamma   90.00
#
_symmetry.space_group_name_H-M   'P 1'
#
loop_
_entity.id
_entity.type
_entity.pdbx_description
1 polymer ?
#
loop_
_entity_poly.entity_id
_entity_poly.type
_entity_poly.pdbx_seq_one_letter_code
_entity_poly.pdbx_strand_id
1 'polypeptide(L)'
;MSTQLSPRFAEAMRYAYRWHAAQTRKGTGIPYLSHLLAVASIALEHGADEDEAIAALLHDSLEDGPRYISEPRAQIERELREHFGERVLQIIVGCTDTDSDSSLGEPKENWKERKVAYLKHLESADASVLLVAAADKLHNVRCILRDFHQLGDQLWERFSGGKEGSLWYYRSLAEILGRRLPSRLAVELQELVVELQRAAGSEPATA
;
A
#
# COMPACT_ATOMS: atom_id res chain seq x y z
N MET A 1 -20.61 -4.98 12.87
CA MET A 1 -21.67 -4.62 11.88
C MET A 1 -21.17 -5.08 10.52
N SER A 2 -22.03 -5.56 9.63
CA SER A 2 -21.62 -5.94 8.28
C SER A 2 -21.54 -4.69 7.40
N THR A 3 -20.42 -4.45 6.73
CA THR A 3 -20.29 -3.38 5.74
C THR A 3 -21.12 -3.73 4.52
N GLN A 4 -22.01 -2.82 4.10
CA GLN A 4 -22.75 -2.93 2.84
C GLN A 4 -22.02 -2.12 1.78
N LEU A 5 -21.68 -2.77 0.67
CA LEU A 5 -21.11 -2.11 -0.50
C LEU A 5 -22.22 -1.63 -1.43
N SER A 6 -22.18 -0.38 -1.82
CA SER A 6 -23.11 0.26 -2.76
C SER A 6 -22.56 0.25 -4.20
N PRO A 7 -23.30 0.76 -5.19
CA PRO A 7 -22.78 0.98 -6.54
C PRO A 7 -21.51 1.84 -6.61
N ARG A 8 -21.20 2.67 -5.58
CA ARG A 8 -19.94 3.44 -5.49
C ARG A 8 -18.71 2.53 -5.49
N PHE A 9 -18.77 1.38 -4.81
CA PHE A 9 -17.66 0.43 -4.82
C PHE A 9 -17.44 -0.19 -6.21
N ALA A 10 -18.53 -0.51 -6.93
CA ALA A 10 -18.43 -0.98 -8.31
C ALA A 10 -17.83 0.10 -9.24
N GLU A 11 -18.16 1.36 -9.00
CA GLU A 11 -17.53 2.48 -9.70
C GLU A 11 -16.03 2.59 -9.38
N ALA A 12 -15.63 2.43 -8.12
CA ALA A 12 -14.23 2.41 -7.73
C ALA A 12 -13.43 1.30 -8.44
N MET A 13 -14.02 0.11 -8.64
CA MET A 13 -13.39 -0.95 -9.44
C MET A 13 -13.13 -0.52 -10.90
N ARG A 14 -14.05 0.25 -11.51
CA ARG A 14 -13.84 0.79 -12.86
C ARG A 14 -12.67 1.79 -12.89
N TYR A 15 -12.56 2.66 -11.88
CA TYR A 15 -11.46 3.60 -11.75
C TYR A 15 -10.12 2.90 -11.48
N ALA A 16 -10.08 1.91 -10.59
CA ALA A 16 -8.90 1.09 -10.35
C ALA A 16 -8.42 0.41 -11.65
N TYR A 17 -9.34 -0.16 -12.42
CA TYR A 17 -9.00 -0.73 -13.73
C TYR A 17 -8.49 0.34 -14.70
N ARG A 18 -9.19 1.48 -14.85
CA ARG A 18 -8.79 2.56 -15.77
C ARG A 18 -7.37 3.07 -15.46
N TRP A 19 -7.06 3.32 -14.19
CA TRP A 19 -5.78 3.92 -13.81
C TRP A 19 -4.62 2.95 -13.78
N HIS A 20 -4.88 1.64 -13.66
CA HIS A 20 -3.84 0.62 -13.52
C HIS A 20 -3.90 -0.49 -14.60
N ALA A 21 -4.70 -0.33 -15.68
CA ALA A 21 -4.90 -1.36 -16.69
C ALA A 21 -3.60 -1.85 -17.35
N ALA A 22 -2.66 -0.95 -17.59
CA ALA A 22 -1.36 -1.27 -18.19
C ALA A 22 -0.26 -1.61 -17.16
N GLN A 23 -0.56 -1.51 -15.87
CA GLN A 23 0.42 -1.71 -14.82
C GLN A 23 0.53 -3.20 -14.44
N THR A 24 1.75 -3.64 -14.20
CA THR A 24 2.04 -4.96 -13.63
C THR A 24 2.81 -4.83 -12.31
N ARG A 25 2.73 -5.86 -11.48
CA ARG A 25 3.55 -5.99 -10.25
C ARG A 25 5.02 -6.03 -10.63
N LYS A 26 5.84 -5.27 -9.92
CA LYS A 26 7.26 -5.05 -10.21
C LYS A 26 8.03 -6.36 -10.39
N GLY A 27 8.69 -6.51 -11.53
CA GLY A 27 9.46 -7.70 -11.86
C GLY A 27 8.63 -8.96 -12.17
N THR A 28 7.34 -8.79 -12.45
CA THR A 28 6.43 -9.89 -12.82
C THR A 28 5.51 -9.49 -13.98
N GLY A 29 4.79 -10.45 -14.57
CA GLY A 29 3.70 -10.18 -15.53
C GLY A 29 2.31 -10.10 -14.88
N ILE A 30 2.22 -10.09 -13.55
CA ILE A 30 0.93 -10.11 -12.82
C ILE A 30 0.28 -8.72 -12.92
N PRO A 31 -0.98 -8.61 -13.38
CA PRO A 31 -1.69 -7.33 -13.41
C PRO A 31 -1.74 -6.67 -12.04
N TYR A 32 -1.46 -5.36 -11.97
CA TYR A 32 -1.45 -4.61 -10.71
C TYR A 32 -2.80 -4.62 -10.01
N LEU A 33 -3.88 -4.71 -10.77
CA LEU A 33 -5.24 -4.83 -10.26
C LEU A 33 -5.40 -5.99 -9.25
N SER A 34 -4.62 -7.08 -9.39
CA SER A 34 -4.63 -8.18 -8.42
C SER A 34 -4.23 -7.73 -7.02
N HIS A 35 -3.30 -6.77 -6.92
CA HIS A 35 -2.90 -6.16 -5.66
C HIS A 35 -4.01 -5.29 -5.07
N LEU A 36 -4.57 -4.41 -5.87
CA LEU A 36 -5.62 -3.48 -5.43
C LEU A 36 -6.84 -4.23 -4.89
N LEU A 37 -7.27 -5.28 -5.59
CA LEU A 37 -8.37 -6.15 -5.16
C LEU A 37 -8.04 -6.89 -3.86
N ALA A 38 -6.81 -7.39 -3.71
CA ALA A 38 -6.37 -8.06 -2.50
C ALA A 38 -6.33 -7.11 -1.30
N VAL A 39 -5.86 -5.87 -1.48
CA VAL A 39 -5.82 -4.86 -0.41
C VAL A 39 -7.24 -4.50 0.04
N ALA A 40 -8.16 -4.28 -0.91
CA ALA A 40 -9.56 -4.02 -0.60
C ALA A 40 -10.23 -5.22 0.12
N SER A 41 -9.95 -6.46 -0.31
CA SER A 41 -10.44 -7.68 0.36
C SER A 41 -9.95 -7.75 1.80
N ILE A 42 -8.65 -7.57 2.03
CA ILE A 42 -8.05 -7.58 3.37
C ILE A 42 -8.69 -6.50 4.26
N ALA A 43 -8.84 -5.28 3.75
CA ALA A 43 -9.47 -4.20 4.50
C ALA A 43 -10.91 -4.55 4.93
N LEU A 44 -11.72 -5.10 4.01
CA LEU A 44 -13.09 -5.55 4.30
C LEU A 44 -13.14 -6.69 5.33
N GLU A 45 -12.25 -7.67 5.24
CA GLU A 45 -12.13 -8.78 6.20
C GLU A 45 -11.78 -8.29 7.61
N HIS A 46 -11.13 -7.12 7.69
CA HIS A 46 -10.76 -6.48 8.95
C HIS A 46 -11.67 -5.31 9.35
N GLY A 47 -12.89 -5.24 8.79
CA GLY A 47 -13.95 -4.38 9.25
C GLY A 47 -13.98 -2.97 8.64
N ALA A 48 -13.29 -2.76 7.51
CA ALA A 48 -13.36 -1.51 6.78
C ALA A 48 -14.81 -1.14 6.44
N ASP A 49 -15.16 0.12 6.56
CA ASP A 49 -16.39 0.65 5.96
C ASP A 49 -16.25 0.84 4.44
N GLU A 50 -17.31 1.29 3.76
CA GLU A 50 -17.27 1.43 2.30
C GLU A 50 -16.24 2.44 1.83
N ASP A 51 -16.07 3.57 2.51
CA ASP A 51 -15.09 4.59 2.13
C ASP A 51 -13.65 4.07 2.30
N GLU A 52 -13.38 3.34 3.37
CA GLU A 52 -12.10 2.68 3.61
C GLU A 52 -11.81 1.58 2.58
N ALA A 53 -12.83 0.80 2.19
CA ALA A 53 -12.70 -0.22 1.16
C ALA A 53 -12.45 0.38 -0.23
N ILE A 54 -13.11 1.49 -0.57
CA ILE A 54 -12.87 2.27 -1.79
C ILE A 54 -11.45 2.85 -1.76
N ALA A 55 -11.06 3.45 -0.65
CA ALA A 55 -9.70 3.98 -0.50
C ALA A 55 -8.64 2.87 -0.61
N ALA A 56 -8.88 1.69 -0.02
CA ALA A 56 -7.99 0.53 -0.15
C ALA A 56 -7.85 0.06 -1.61
N LEU A 57 -8.93 0.10 -2.38
CA LEU A 57 -8.92 -0.26 -3.80
C LEU A 57 -8.18 0.78 -4.67
N LEU A 58 -8.18 2.05 -4.27
CA LEU A 58 -7.64 3.18 -5.02
C LEU A 58 -6.35 3.77 -4.41
N HIS A 59 -5.77 3.14 -3.39
CA HIS A 59 -4.71 3.73 -2.56
C HIS A 59 -3.45 4.17 -3.33
N ASP A 60 -3.12 3.48 -4.42
CA ASP A 60 -1.95 3.77 -5.25
C ASP A 60 -2.25 4.71 -6.44
N SER A 61 -3.50 5.18 -6.57
CA SER A 61 -3.91 6.00 -7.72
C SER A 61 -3.12 7.31 -7.85
N LEU A 62 -2.77 7.96 -6.74
CA LEU A 62 -2.01 9.21 -6.74
C LEU A 62 -0.51 9.00 -6.97
N GLU A 63 0.03 7.85 -6.56
CA GLU A 63 1.46 7.55 -6.73
C GLU A 63 1.78 7.03 -8.13
N ASP A 64 0.96 6.12 -8.64
CA ASP A 64 1.23 5.39 -9.88
C ASP A 64 0.34 5.84 -11.04
N GLY A 65 -0.91 6.26 -10.78
CA GLY A 65 -1.86 6.65 -11.82
C GLY A 65 -1.31 7.65 -12.83
N PRO A 66 -0.68 8.76 -12.41
CA PRO A 66 -0.16 9.77 -13.34
C PRO A 66 0.75 9.20 -14.43
N ARG A 67 1.56 8.19 -14.08
CA ARG A 67 2.47 7.53 -15.02
C ARG A 67 1.75 6.67 -16.07
N TYR A 68 0.65 6.00 -15.68
CA TYR A 68 0.03 4.99 -16.55
C TYR A 68 -1.09 5.55 -17.43
N ILE A 69 -1.70 6.67 -17.03
CA ILE A 69 -2.75 7.31 -17.83
C ILE A 69 -2.33 8.66 -18.42
N SER A 70 -1.12 9.14 -18.12
CA SER A 70 -0.60 10.44 -18.57
C SER A 70 -1.50 11.63 -18.19
N GLU A 71 -2.16 11.54 -17.04
CA GLU A 71 -2.96 12.61 -16.46
C GLU A 71 -2.25 13.18 -15.23
N PRO A 72 -2.26 14.51 -15.00
CA PRO A 72 -1.66 15.09 -13.81
C PRO A 72 -2.31 14.56 -12.51
N ARG A 73 -1.51 14.40 -11.46
CA ARG A 73 -1.98 14.00 -10.12
C ARG A 73 -3.17 14.84 -9.66
N ALA A 74 -3.14 16.16 -9.88
CA ALA A 74 -4.23 17.07 -9.52
C ALA A 74 -5.57 16.74 -10.23
N GLN A 75 -5.52 16.13 -11.43
CA GLN A 75 -6.71 15.66 -12.12
C GLN A 75 -7.29 14.44 -11.43
N ILE A 76 -6.44 13.47 -11.06
CA ILE A 76 -6.85 12.26 -10.33
C ILE A 76 -7.45 12.64 -8.97
N GLU A 77 -6.83 13.57 -8.22
CA GLU A 77 -7.36 14.08 -6.94
C GLU A 77 -8.75 14.70 -7.10
N ARG A 78 -8.97 15.45 -8.18
CA ARG A 78 -10.27 16.04 -8.48
C ARG A 78 -11.32 14.97 -8.75
N GLU A 79 -11.02 13.97 -9.59
CA GLU A 79 -11.91 12.86 -9.87
C GLU A 79 -12.22 12.04 -8.60
N LEU A 80 -11.22 11.77 -7.78
CA LEU A 80 -11.41 11.09 -6.47
C LEU A 80 -12.40 11.87 -5.59
N ARG A 81 -12.24 13.18 -5.48
CA ARG A 81 -13.11 14.04 -4.67
C ARG A 81 -14.53 14.07 -5.23
N GLU A 82 -14.70 14.23 -6.54
CA GLU A 82 -16.01 14.35 -7.18
C GLU A 82 -16.81 13.03 -7.13
N HIS A 83 -16.16 11.89 -7.33
CA HIS A 83 -16.85 10.59 -7.40
C HIS A 83 -16.94 9.85 -6.06
N PHE A 84 -15.93 10.02 -5.19
CA PHE A 84 -15.84 9.23 -3.95
C PHE A 84 -15.87 10.08 -2.68
N GLY A 85 -15.75 11.40 -2.80
CA GLY A 85 -15.83 12.35 -1.68
C GLY A 85 -14.49 12.61 -1.00
N GLU A 86 -14.51 13.63 -0.14
CA GLU A 86 -13.29 14.12 0.52
C GLU A 86 -12.67 13.09 1.46
N ARG A 87 -13.49 12.30 2.19
CA ARG A 87 -12.97 11.30 3.13
C ARG A 87 -12.14 10.21 2.42
N VAL A 88 -12.61 9.69 1.30
CA VAL A 88 -11.86 8.72 0.50
C VAL A 88 -10.55 9.32 0.01
N LEU A 89 -10.58 10.55 -0.53
CA LEU A 89 -9.37 11.24 -0.97
C LEU A 89 -8.36 11.41 0.17
N GLN A 90 -8.80 11.84 1.36
CA GLN A 90 -7.91 12.03 2.52
C GLN A 90 -7.24 10.71 2.95
N ILE A 91 -7.96 9.60 2.93
CA ILE A 91 -7.37 8.29 3.23
C ILE A 91 -6.29 7.94 2.18
N ILE A 92 -6.58 8.13 0.89
CA ILE A 92 -5.63 7.84 -0.20
C ILE A 92 -4.38 8.72 -0.08
N VAL A 93 -4.54 10.02 0.16
CA VAL A 93 -3.42 10.95 0.39
C VAL A 93 -2.57 10.47 1.58
N GLY A 94 -3.22 10.05 2.67
CA GLY A 94 -2.53 9.52 3.85
C GLY A 94 -1.77 8.21 3.59
N CYS A 95 -2.12 7.45 2.56
CA CYS A 95 -1.42 6.22 2.16
C CYS A 95 -0.26 6.47 1.18
N THR A 96 -0.20 7.66 0.57
CA THR A 96 0.79 8.02 -0.45
C THR A 96 2.10 8.50 0.20
N ASP A 97 3.25 8.00 -0.26
CA ASP A 97 4.57 8.33 0.30
C ASP A 97 5.39 9.34 -0.53
N THR A 98 4.80 9.92 -1.55
CA THR A 98 5.45 10.94 -2.42
C THR A 98 4.44 11.96 -2.92
N ASP A 99 4.88 13.20 -3.06
CA ASP A 99 4.10 14.27 -3.68
C ASP A 99 4.49 14.51 -5.15
N SER A 100 5.53 13.83 -5.65
CA SER A 100 6.00 14.00 -7.04
C SER A 100 4.98 13.52 -8.06
N ASP A 101 4.80 14.31 -9.12
CA ASP A 101 3.92 13.99 -10.25
C ASP A 101 4.73 13.43 -11.43
N SER A 102 4.64 12.12 -11.61
CA SER A 102 5.37 11.42 -12.67
C SER A 102 4.89 11.77 -14.09
N SER A 103 3.67 12.31 -14.26
CA SER A 103 3.17 12.79 -15.55
C SER A 103 3.90 14.06 -16.01
N LEU A 104 4.40 14.86 -15.05
CA LEU A 104 5.20 16.04 -15.29
C LEU A 104 6.71 15.75 -15.38
N GLY A 105 7.10 14.49 -15.29
CA GLY A 105 8.52 14.09 -15.29
C GLY A 105 9.26 14.40 -14.00
N GLU A 106 8.54 14.67 -12.91
CA GLU A 106 9.15 14.94 -11.62
C GLU A 106 9.80 13.67 -11.06
N PRO A 107 11.08 13.72 -10.65
CA PRO A 107 11.74 12.59 -10.03
C PRO A 107 11.18 12.37 -8.62
N LYS A 108 10.97 11.11 -8.25
CA LYS A 108 10.68 10.78 -6.84
C LYS A 108 11.90 11.12 -5.97
N GLU A 109 11.65 11.63 -4.78
CA GLU A 109 12.66 11.90 -3.76
C GLU A 109 13.44 10.63 -3.40
N ASN A 110 14.55 10.78 -2.67
CA ASN A 110 15.35 9.65 -2.21
C ASN A 110 14.48 8.61 -1.49
N TRP A 111 14.64 7.35 -1.86
CA TRP A 111 13.83 6.26 -1.32
C TRP A 111 13.83 6.22 0.22
N LYS A 112 15.02 6.36 0.84
CA LYS A 112 15.16 6.29 2.30
C LYS A 112 14.44 7.45 2.98
N GLU A 113 14.59 8.66 2.43
CA GLU A 113 13.96 9.88 2.97
C GLU A 113 12.44 9.77 2.92
N ARG A 114 11.88 9.35 1.78
CA ARG A 114 10.44 9.10 1.65
C ARG A 114 9.93 8.09 2.67
N LYS A 115 10.63 6.95 2.83
CA LYS A 115 10.22 5.93 3.80
C LYS A 115 10.28 6.41 5.24
N VAL A 116 11.31 7.19 5.61
CA VAL A 116 11.39 7.82 6.93
C VAL A 116 10.26 8.82 7.15
N ALA A 117 9.96 9.68 6.16
CA ALA A 117 8.86 10.64 6.24
C ALA A 117 7.51 9.93 6.38
N TYR A 118 7.29 8.87 5.59
CA TYR A 118 6.05 8.08 5.65
C TYR A 118 5.88 7.37 7.01
N LEU A 119 6.93 6.76 7.55
CA LEU A 119 6.88 6.16 8.88
C LEU A 119 6.53 7.19 9.95
N LYS A 120 7.13 8.38 9.88
CA LYS A 120 6.81 9.48 10.79
C LYS A 120 5.35 9.94 10.64
N HIS A 121 4.83 10.01 9.41
CA HIS A 121 3.44 10.34 9.15
C HIS A 121 2.48 9.33 9.81
N LEU A 122 2.77 8.03 9.70
CA LEU A 122 1.92 6.99 10.30
C LEU A 122 1.85 7.07 11.84
N GLU A 123 2.84 7.68 12.52
CA GLU A 123 2.77 7.88 13.98
C GLU A 123 1.63 8.81 14.41
N SER A 124 1.09 9.63 13.50
CA SER A 124 -0.02 10.56 13.77
C SER A 124 -1.23 10.37 12.84
N ALA A 125 -1.18 9.39 11.96
CA ALA A 125 -2.24 9.14 10.98
C ALA A 125 -3.55 8.65 11.65
N ASP A 126 -4.67 8.92 10.98
CA ASP A 126 -5.98 8.46 11.41
C ASP A 126 -6.16 6.94 11.28
N ALA A 127 -7.09 6.37 12.03
CA ALA A 127 -7.36 4.93 12.05
C ALA A 127 -7.68 4.37 10.66
N SER A 128 -8.41 5.11 9.82
CA SER A 128 -8.74 4.71 8.45
C SER A 128 -7.49 4.61 7.56
N VAL A 129 -6.56 5.57 7.67
CA VAL A 129 -5.28 5.52 6.97
C VAL A 129 -4.45 4.33 7.44
N LEU A 130 -4.38 4.11 8.76
CA LEU A 130 -3.64 2.98 9.34
C LEU A 130 -4.20 1.63 8.90
N LEU A 131 -5.53 1.49 8.80
CA LEU A 131 -6.18 0.27 8.33
C LEU A 131 -5.80 -0.05 6.88
N VAL A 132 -5.92 0.94 5.98
CA VAL A 132 -5.59 0.77 4.56
C VAL A 132 -4.09 0.51 4.36
N ALA A 133 -3.23 1.27 5.06
CA ALA A 133 -1.79 1.06 5.04
C ALA A 133 -1.41 -0.35 5.53
N ALA A 134 -2.03 -0.84 6.61
CA ALA A 134 -1.77 -2.18 7.13
C ALA A 134 -2.20 -3.28 6.14
N ALA A 135 -3.36 -3.13 5.48
CA ALA A 135 -3.84 -4.06 4.46
C ALA A 135 -2.91 -4.11 3.24
N ASP A 136 -2.44 -2.96 2.77
CA ASP A 136 -1.45 -2.88 1.68
C ASP A 136 -0.15 -3.58 2.08
N LYS A 137 0.39 -3.23 3.25
CA LYS A 137 1.68 -3.79 3.68
C LYS A 137 1.60 -5.28 3.97
N LEU A 138 0.48 -5.77 4.51
CA LEU A 138 0.23 -7.21 4.67
C LEU A 138 0.26 -7.94 3.33
N HIS A 139 -0.47 -7.45 2.33
CA HIS A 139 -0.44 -8.07 1.00
C HIS A 139 0.96 -8.01 0.37
N ASN A 140 1.67 -6.89 0.52
CA ASN A 140 3.03 -6.75 0.00
C ASN A 140 4.00 -7.74 0.65
N VAL A 141 3.97 -7.92 1.99
CA VAL A 141 4.83 -8.89 2.69
C VAL A 141 4.50 -10.32 2.28
N ARG A 142 3.22 -10.68 2.14
CA ARG A 142 2.81 -12.00 1.61
C ARG A 142 3.42 -12.28 0.22
N CYS A 143 3.39 -11.29 -0.68
CA CYS A 143 3.99 -11.42 -2.00
C CYS A 143 5.51 -11.52 -1.94
N ILE A 144 6.17 -10.70 -1.13
CA ILE A 144 7.62 -10.72 -0.95
C ILE A 144 8.08 -12.07 -0.40
N LEU A 145 7.43 -12.60 0.62
CA LEU A 145 7.76 -13.89 1.21
C LEU A 145 7.61 -15.03 0.21
N ARG A 146 6.50 -15.06 -0.54
CA ARG A 146 6.27 -16.05 -1.61
C ARG A 146 7.37 -15.97 -2.68
N ASP A 147 7.68 -14.77 -3.16
CA ASP A 147 8.67 -14.56 -4.22
C ASP A 147 10.09 -14.84 -3.69
N PHE A 148 10.37 -14.57 -2.40
CA PHE A 148 11.64 -14.89 -1.76
C PHE A 148 11.88 -16.41 -1.69
N HIS A 149 10.85 -17.21 -1.39
CA HIS A 149 10.97 -18.67 -1.42
C HIS A 149 11.31 -19.21 -2.81
N GLN A 150 11.01 -18.48 -3.88
CA GLN A 150 11.30 -18.90 -5.25
C GLN A 150 12.65 -18.39 -5.76
N LEU A 151 13.02 -17.16 -5.40
CA LEU A 151 14.13 -16.42 -5.98
C LEU A 151 15.33 -16.24 -5.03
N GLY A 152 15.13 -16.49 -3.73
CA GLY A 152 16.14 -16.18 -2.73
C GLY A 152 16.54 -14.70 -2.76
N ASP A 153 17.82 -14.44 -2.51
CA ASP A 153 18.34 -13.06 -2.42
C ASP A 153 18.27 -12.27 -3.74
N GLN A 154 18.09 -12.92 -4.90
CA GLN A 154 17.88 -12.23 -6.18
C GLN A 154 16.60 -11.36 -6.17
N LEU A 155 15.63 -11.70 -5.33
CA LEU A 155 14.42 -10.89 -5.16
C LEU A 155 14.75 -9.42 -4.84
N TRP A 156 15.76 -9.18 -4.03
CA TRP A 156 16.09 -7.84 -3.51
C TRP A 156 16.56 -6.85 -4.56
N GLU A 157 17.02 -7.33 -5.71
CA GLU A 157 17.38 -6.49 -6.88
C GLU A 157 16.16 -5.70 -7.41
N ARG A 158 14.94 -6.17 -7.15
CA ARG A 158 13.70 -5.48 -7.53
C ARG A 158 13.42 -4.23 -6.67
N PHE A 159 14.06 -4.10 -5.50
CA PHE A 159 13.74 -3.06 -4.53
C PHE A 159 14.86 -2.03 -4.44
N SER A 160 14.50 -0.73 -4.49
CA SER A 160 15.47 0.36 -4.41
C SER A 160 16.21 0.41 -3.07
N GLY A 161 15.62 -0.11 -1.99
CA GLY A 161 16.26 -0.22 -0.68
C GLY A 161 17.14 -1.44 -0.52
N GLY A 162 17.19 -2.35 -1.52
CA GLY A 162 17.84 -3.65 -1.38
C GLY A 162 17.27 -4.47 -0.22
N LYS A 163 17.99 -5.50 0.19
CA LYS A 163 17.61 -6.40 1.31
C LYS A 163 17.46 -5.66 2.63
N GLU A 164 18.54 -5.03 3.06
CA GLU A 164 18.59 -4.38 4.37
C GLU A 164 17.56 -3.26 4.52
N GLY A 165 17.45 -2.39 3.50
CA GLY A 165 16.48 -1.31 3.51
C GLY A 165 15.05 -1.81 3.52
N SER A 166 14.73 -2.85 2.75
CA SER A 166 13.39 -3.44 2.72
C SER A 166 13.03 -4.08 4.07
N LEU A 167 13.90 -4.90 4.63
CA LEU A 167 13.67 -5.53 5.94
C LEU A 167 13.55 -4.49 7.06
N TRP A 168 14.40 -3.45 7.06
CA TRP A 168 14.27 -2.33 7.98
C TRP A 168 12.89 -1.65 7.86
N TYR A 169 12.45 -1.36 6.63
CA TYR A 169 11.20 -0.65 6.39
C TYR A 169 9.98 -1.45 6.88
N TYR A 170 9.89 -2.74 6.52
CA TYR A 170 8.76 -3.57 6.96
C TYR A 170 8.76 -3.82 8.46
N ARG A 171 9.91 -3.95 9.10
CA ARG A 171 9.99 -4.02 10.57
C ARG A 171 9.46 -2.76 11.21
N SER A 172 9.95 -1.59 10.79
CA SER A 172 9.49 -0.30 11.33
C SER A 172 7.99 -0.08 11.14
N LEU A 173 7.45 -0.47 9.98
CA LEU A 173 6.01 -0.44 9.71
C LEU A 173 5.22 -1.34 10.69
N ALA A 174 5.65 -2.58 10.86
CA ALA A 174 4.98 -3.54 11.75
C ALA A 174 5.00 -3.05 13.21
N GLU A 175 6.08 -2.45 13.67
CA GLU A 175 6.20 -1.84 15.00
C GLU A 175 5.22 -0.67 15.18
N ILE A 176 5.16 0.26 14.22
CA ILE A 176 4.26 1.42 14.28
C ILE A 176 2.80 0.97 14.23
N LEU A 177 2.45 0.14 13.24
CA LEU A 177 1.09 -0.35 13.06
C LEU A 177 0.62 -1.21 14.24
N GLY A 178 1.51 -2.01 14.85
CA GLY A 178 1.19 -2.77 16.06
C GLY A 178 0.83 -1.88 17.25
N ARG A 179 1.48 -0.72 17.39
CA ARG A 179 1.17 0.23 18.48
C ARG A 179 -0.05 1.09 18.17
N ARG A 180 -0.18 1.55 16.91
CA ARG A 180 -1.17 2.56 16.51
C ARG A 180 -2.50 1.97 16.11
N LEU A 181 -2.51 0.73 15.61
CA LEU A 181 -3.69 -0.01 15.17
C LEU A 181 -3.74 -1.38 15.88
N PRO A 182 -4.02 -1.45 17.20
CA PRO A 182 -4.07 -2.72 17.92
C PRO A 182 -5.23 -3.58 17.40
N SER A 183 -4.96 -4.39 16.40
CA SER A 183 -5.94 -5.18 15.66
C SER A 183 -5.35 -6.52 15.21
N ARG A 184 -6.23 -7.47 14.84
CA ARG A 184 -5.81 -8.74 14.24
C ARG A 184 -4.96 -8.54 12.98
N LEU A 185 -5.28 -7.52 12.16
CA LEU A 185 -4.54 -7.17 10.96
C LEU A 185 -3.08 -6.81 11.27
N ALA A 186 -2.87 -5.97 12.29
CA ALA A 186 -1.53 -5.57 12.70
C ALA A 186 -0.72 -6.76 13.28
N VAL A 187 -1.36 -7.64 14.03
CA VAL A 187 -0.72 -8.87 14.53
C VAL A 187 -0.27 -9.76 13.38
N GLU A 188 -1.14 -10.00 12.40
CA GLU A 188 -0.81 -10.83 11.22
C GLU A 188 0.34 -10.22 10.40
N LEU A 189 0.36 -8.90 10.25
CA LEU A 189 1.48 -8.21 9.60
C LEU A 189 2.79 -8.40 10.38
N GLN A 190 2.76 -8.29 11.71
CA GLN A 190 3.94 -8.51 12.55
C GLN A 190 4.48 -9.94 12.41
N GLU A 191 3.60 -10.94 12.46
CA GLU A 191 3.97 -12.35 12.32
C GLU A 191 4.65 -12.62 10.97
N LEU A 192 4.08 -12.11 9.87
CA LEU A 192 4.66 -12.26 8.53
C LEU A 192 5.97 -11.51 8.33
N VAL A 193 6.13 -10.34 8.95
CA VAL A 193 7.40 -9.61 8.92
C VAL A 193 8.50 -10.38 9.66
N VAL A 194 8.18 -10.98 10.81
CA VAL A 194 9.11 -11.84 11.55
C VAL A 194 9.49 -13.07 10.71
N GLU A 195 8.52 -13.69 10.04
CA GLU A 195 8.77 -14.82 9.12
C GLU A 195 9.69 -14.41 7.97
N LEU A 196 9.45 -13.26 7.34
CA LEU A 196 10.29 -12.73 6.27
C LEU A 196 11.73 -12.48 6.75
N GLN A 197 11.90 -11.90 7.95
CA GLN A 197 13.23 -11.67 8.53
C GLN A 197 13.98 -12.99 8.75
N ARG A 198 13.30 -13.99 9.32
CA ARG A 198 13.90 -15.34 9.52
C ARG A 198 14.27 -16.00 8.19
N ALA A 199 13.37 -15.99 7.22
CA ALA A 199 13.63 -16.54 5.88
C ALA A 199 14.82 -15.87 5.20
N ALA A 200 14.95 -14.54 5.34
CA ALA A 200 16.05 -13.77 4.78
C ALA A 200 17.38 -13.89 5.57
N GLY A 201 17.42 -14.67 6.65
CA GLY A 201 18.63 -14.82 7.47
C GLY A 201 18.97 -13.62 8.34
N SER A 202 17.98 -12.76 8.63
CA SER A 202 18.13 -11.63 9.56
C SER A 202 17.52 -12.04 10.89
N GLU A 203 18.26 -11.95 12.00
CA GLU A 203 17.69 -12.22 13.32
C GLU A 203 16.58 -11.21 13.62
N PRO A 204 15.39 -11.65 14.08
CA PRO A 204 14.41 -10.74 14.63
C PRO A 204 15.00 -10.07 15.85
N ALA A 205 14.84 -8.74 15.97
CA ALA A 205 15.24 -8.04 17.19
C ALA A 205 14.53 -8.72 18.37
N THR A 206 15.31 -9.26 19.30
CA THR A 206 14.78 -9.77 20.57
C THR A 206 14.08 -8.63 21.29
N ALA A 207 12.81 -8.85 21.62
CA ALA A 207 11.98 -7.92 22.39
C ALA A 207 12.55 -7.69 23.81
#